data_f822379af2d7d83d8678e603f1affe8f
#
_entry.id   f822379af2d7d83d8678e603f1affe8f
#
_cell.length_a   1.000
_cell.length_b   1.000
_cell.length_c   1.000
_cell.angle_alpha   90.00
_cell.angle_beta   90.00
_cell.angle_gamma   90.00
#
_symmetry.space_group_name_H-M   'P 1'
#
loop_
_entity.id
_entity.type
_entity.pdbx_description
1 polymer ?
#
loop_
_entity_poly.entity_id
_entity_poly.type
_entity_poly.pdbx_seq_one_letter_code
_entity_poly.pdbx_strand_id
1 'polypeptide(L)'
;MTPGEVRRLYFIIRTFLSYGLDELIPKMRITLPLRLWRYSLFWMPNRHKDKLLGERLRLALQELGPVWIKFGQMLSTRRDLFPPHIADQLALLQDKVAPFDGKLAKQQIEAAMGGLPVEAWFDDFEIKPLASASIAQVHTARLKSNGKEVVIKVIRPDILPVIKADLKLIYRCRVCCRMVAVCAQPKWCASTKRH
;
A
#
# COMPACT_ATOMS: atom_id res chain seq x y z
N MET A 1 -10.29 -1.80 17.29
CA MET A 1 -9.26 -2.30 16.35
C MET A 1 -9.11 -3.80 16.60
N THR A 2 -9.08 -4.59 15.55
CA THR A 2 -8.76 -6.02 15.67
C THR A 2 -7.25 -6.21 15.93
N PRO A 3 -6.82 -7.34 16.53
CA PRO A 3 -5.39 -7.61 16.75
C PRO A 3 -4.55 -7.50 15.46
N GLY A 4 -5.11 -7.92 14.33
CA GLY A 4 -4.46 -7.80 13.02
C GLY A 4 -4.27 -6.35 12.56
N GLU A 5 -5.25 -5.48 12.81
CA GLU A 5 -5.15 -4.04 12.50
C GLU A 5 -4.08 -3.36 13.38
N VAL A 6 -3.98 -3.74 14.65
CA VAL A 6 -2.95 -3.21 15.56
C VAL A 6 -1.55 -3.63 15.09
N ARG A 7 -1.38 -4.92 14.75
CA ARG A 7 -0.10 -5.43 14.20
C ARG A 7 0.28 -4.73 12.91
N ARG A 8 -0.69 -4.49 12.02
CA ARG A 8 -0.44 -3.79 10.76
C ARG A 8 -0.09 -2.32 10.97
N LEU A 9 -0.79 -1.63 11.87
CA LEU A 9 -0.46 -0.25 12.26
C LEU A 9 0.95 -0.15 12.85
N TYR A 10 1.30 -1.07 13.74
CA TYR A 10 2.65 -1.16 14.30
C TYR A 10 3.70 -1.33 13.19
N PHE A 11 3.45 -2.23 12.23
CA PHE A 11 4.35 -2.45 11.10
C PHE A 11 4.53 -1.19 10.25
N ILE A 12 3.44 -0.48 9.94
CA ILE A 12 3.49 0.78 9.18
C ILE A 12 4.34 1.81 9.93
N ILE A 13 4.05 2.05 11.20
CA ILE A 13 4.78 3.06 11.99
C ILE A 13 6.25 2.68 12.11
N ARG A 14 6.53 1.40 12.39
CA ARG A 14 7.89 0.88 12.46
C ARG A 14 8.66 1.14 11.16
N THR A 15 8.06 0.86 10.01
CA THR A 15 8.67 1.10 8.70
C THR A 15 8.95 2.58 8.52
N PHE A 16 7.99 3.46 8.74
CA PHE A 16 8.21 4.91 8.62
C PHE A 16 9.35 5.41 9.50
N LEU A 17 9.45 4.94 10.73
CA LEU A 17 10.51 5.34 11.67
C LEU A 17 11.87 4.76 11.27
N SER A 18 11.93 3.51 10.79
CA SER A 18 13.19 2.86 10.36
C SER A 18 13.82 3.52 9.13
N TYR A 19 12.99 4.18 8.31
CA TYR A 19 13.44 4.98 7.17
C TYR A 19 13.65 6.47 7.51
N GLY A 20 13.47 6.87 8.79
CA GLY A 20 13.65 8.26 9.22
C GLY A 20 12.70 9.24 8.55
N LEU A 21 11.47 8.81 8.26
CA LEU A 21 10.44 9.63 7.60
C LEU A 21 9.67 10.52 8.58
N ASP A 22 10.02 10.51 9.85
CA ASP A 22 9.52 11.44 10.86
C ASP A 22 9.84 12.91 10.52
N GLU A 23 10.84 13.15 9.70
CA GLU A 23 11.15 14.48 9.15
C GLU A 23 10.04 15.04 8.24
N LEU A 24 9.26 14.16 7.56
CA LEU A 24 8.13 14.56 6.71
C LEU A 24 6.90 14.98 7.50
N ILE A 25 6.81 14.59 8.76
CA ILE A 25 5.72 15.00 9.62
C ILE A 25 6.03 16.41 10.10
N PRO A 26 5.35 17.45 9.54
CA PRO A 26 5.56 18.80 10.04
C PRO A 26 5.36 18.79 11.55
N LYS A 27 6.01 19.72 12.27
CA LYS A 27 5.91 19.91 13.73
C LYS A 27 4.45 20.21 14.17
N MET A 28 3.49 19.50 13.58
CA MET A 28 2.13 19.45 14.09
C MET A 28 2.23 18.98 15.53
N ARG A 29 1.49 19.62 16.41
CA ARG A 29 1.25 19.24 17.80
C ARG A 29 0.71 17.80 17.84
N ILE A 30 1.59 16.84 17.55
CA ILE A 30 1.31 15.42 17.69
C ILE A 30 1.18 15.18 19.18
N THR A 31 -0.02 14.79 19.55
CA THR A 31 -0.43 14.55 20.93
C THR A 31 0.56 13.65 21.68
N LEU A 32 0.73 13.93 22.95
CA LEU A 32 1.63 13.27 23.92
C LEU A 32 1.86 11.77 23.73
N PRO A 33 0.86 10.93 23.36
CA PRO A 33 1.05 9.48 23.17
C PRO A 33 2.00 9.11 22.04
N LEU A 34 2.07 9.89 20.95
CA LEU A 34 3.04 9.61 19.87
C LEU A 34 4.48 10.01 20.24
N ARG A 35 4.66 11.03 21.10
CA ARG A 35 5.98 11.36 21.65
C ARG A 35 6.49 10.27 22.60
N LEU A 36 5.63 9.68 23.44
CA LEU A 36 5.99 8.55 24.32
C LEU A 36 6.32 7.31 23.49
N TRP A 37 5.62 7.08 22.37
CA TRP A 37 5.91 5.98 21.45
C TRP A 37 7.26 6.14 20.74
N ARG A 38 7.66 7.38 20.42
CA ARG A 38 9.01 7.67 19.93
C ARG A 38 10.09 7.29 20.95
N TYR A 39 9.85 7.45 22.26
CA TYR A 39 10.78 7.02 23.30
C TYR A 39 10.89 5.50 23.41
N SER A 40 9.80 4.76 23.27
CA SER A 40 9.84 3.29 23.28
C SER A 40 10.47 2.70 21.99
N LEU A 41 10.48 3.46 20.89
CA LEU A 41 11.06 3.09 19.59
C LEU A 41 12.42 3.77 19.33
N PHE A 42 12.96 4.50 20.31
CA PHE A 42 14.25 5.20 20.23
C PHE A 42 15.42 4.26 19.90
N TRP A 43 15.27 2.97 20.13
CA TRP A 43 16.28 1.96 19.82
C TRP A 43 16.29 1.50 18.35
N MET A 44 15.47 2.07 17.48
CA MET A 44 15.50 1.71 16.06
C MET A 44 16.45 2.65 15.32
N PRO A 45 17.62 2.16 14.89
CA PRO A 45 18.53 2.96 14.06
C PRO A 45 17.87 3.23 12.72
N ASN A 46 17.92 4.48 12.27
CA ASN A 46 17.61 4.83 10.89
C ASN A 46 18.61 4.10 9.97
N ARG A 47 18.13 3.08 9.27
CA ARG A 47 18.95 2.20 8.43
C ARG A 47 19.43 2.85 7.13
N HIS A 48 18.89 4.02 6.80
CA HIS A 48 19.09 4.66 5.48
C HIS A 48 19.42 6.15 5.61
N LYS A 49 20.22 6.52 6.61
CA LYS A 49 20.63 7.92 6.84
C LYS A 49 21.43 8.53 5.67
N ASP A 50 22.08 7.66 4.91
CA ASP A 50 22.88 7.97 3.74
C ASP A 50 22.05 8.28 2.48
N LYS A 51 20.75 7.98 2.50
CA LYS A 51 19.86 8.14 1.36
C LYS A 51 19.06 9.43 1.41
N LEU A 52 18.76 9.98 0.24
CA LEU A 52 17.89 11.14 0.11
C LEU A 52 16.46 10.83 0.61
N LEU A 53 15.80 11.83 1.14
CA LEU A 53 14.44 11.71 1.72
C LEU A 53 13.43 11.07 0.75
N GLY A 54 13.45 11.45 -0.53
CA GLY A 54 12.58 10.87 -1.56
C GLY A 54 12.86 9.38 -1.80
N GLU A 55 14.13 8.96 -1.78
CA GLU A 55 14.51 7.55 -1.92
C GLU A 55 14.07 6.75 -0.69
N ARG A 56 14.26 7.27 0.52
CA ARG A 56 13.79 6.65 1.77
C ARG A 56 12.27 6.45 1.75
N LEU A 57 11.54 7.46 1.29
CA LEU A 57 10.08 7.38 1.14
C LEU A 57 9.68 6.30 0.14
N ARG A 58 10.30 6.26 -1.04
CA ARG A 58 10.05 5.24 -2.06
C ARG A 58 10.27 3.83 -1.52
N LEU A 59 11.39 3.58 -0.86
CA LEU A 59 11.72 2.27 -0.28
C LEU A 59 10.74 1.86 0.83
N ALA A 60 10.37 2.79 1.70
CA ALA A 60 9.37 2.53 2.73
C ALA A 60 8.01 2.13 2.14
N LEU A 61 7.54 2.83 1.09
CA LEU A 61 6.29 2.49 0.42
C LEU A 61 6.34 1.12 -0.27
N GLN A 62 7.50 0.74 -0.83
CA GLN A 62 7.72 -0.60 -1.39
C GLN A 62 7.65 -1.68 -0.31
N GLU A 63 8.28 -1.48 0.85
CA GLU A 63 8.23 -2.42 1.98
C GLU A 63 6.81 -2.56 2.55
N LEU A 64 6.04 -1.48 2.60
CA LEU A 64 4.67 -1.48 3.08
C LEU A 64 3.71 -2.25 2.15
N GLY A 65 4.04 -2.38 0.88
CA GLY A 65 3.33 -3.23 -0.07
C GLY A 65 2.36 -2.48 -1.01
N PRO A 66 1.49 -3.23 -1.72
CA PRO A 66 0.83 -2.77 -2.93
C PRO A 66 -0.10 -1.56 -2.76
N VAL A 67 -0.80 -1.45 -1.64
CA VAL A 67 -1.66 -0.27 -1.37
C VAL A 67 -0.82 0.99 -1.29
N TRP A 68 0.32 0.91 -0.60
CA TRP A 68 1.24 2.03 -0.39
C TRP A 68 2.03 2.38 -1.64
N ILE A 69 2.41 1.38 -2.44
CA ILE A 69 3.00 1.58 -3.77
C ILE A 69 2.03 2.38 -4.64
N LYS A 70 0.76 1.95 -4.70
CA LYS A 70 -0.27 2.64 -5.49
C LYS A 70 -0.53 4.05 -4.99
N PHE A 71 -0.55 4.23 -3.68
CA PHE A 71 -0.67 5.54 -3.07
C PHE A 71 0.51 6.46 -3.45
N GLY A 72 1.75 5.95 -3.39
CA GLY A 72 2.93 6.70 -3.82
C GLY A 72 2.91 7.07 -5.31
N GLN A 73 2.45 6.16 -6.18
CA GLN A 73 2.27 6.45 -7.60
C GLN A 73 1.23 7.55 -7.83
N MET A 74 0.13 7.55 -7.09
CA MET A 74 -0.85 8.65 -7.15
C MET A 74 -0.24 9.98 -6.67
N LEU A 75 0.58 9.94 -5.63
CA LEU A 75 1.26 11.15 -5.13
C LEU A 75 2.30 11.68 -6.11
N SER A 76 2.98 10.82 -6.88
CA SER A 76 3.97 11.25 -7.87
C SER A 76 3.39 12.13 -8.99
N THR A 77 2.09 11.97 -9.29
CA THR A 77 1.38 12.80 -10.28
C THR A 77 1.00 14.17 -9.71
N ARG A 78 1.00 14.34 -8.39
CA ARG A 78 0.62 15.57 -7.69
C ARG A 78 1.87 16.37 -7.32
N ARG A 79 2.51 16.97 -8.34
CA ARG A 79 3.72 17.78 -8.17
C ARG A 79 3.50 19.08 -7.37
N ASP A 80 2.24 19.44 -7.12
CA ASP A 80 1.83 20.53 -6.26
C ASP A 80 2.00 20.24 -4.76
N LEU A 81 2.03 18.96 -4.37
CA LEU A 81 2.13 18.54 -2.97
C LEU A 81 3.55 18.32 -2.47
N PHE A 82 4.48 18.01 -3.36
CA PHE A 82 5.86 17.63 -3.01
C PHE A 82 6.90 18.37 -3.85
N PRO A 83 8.07 18.63 -3.27
CA PRO A 83 9.22 19.10 -4.05
C PRO A 83 9.56 18.13 -5.20
N PRO A 84 10.02 18.63 -6.35
CA PRO A 84 10.28 17.82 -7.56
C PRO A 84 11.12 16.55 -7.29
N HIS A 85 12.18 16.67 -6.50
CA HIS A 85 13.07 15.55 -6.17
C HIS A 85 12.38 14.40 -5.40
N ILE A 86 11.31 14.68 -4.64
CA ILE A 86 10.49 13.64 -3.98
C ILE A 86 9.52 13.03 -4.99
N ALA A 87 8.83 13.86 -5.78
CA ALA A 87 7.88 13.39 -6.80
C ALA A 87 8.57 12.49 -7.84
N ASP A 88 9.78 12.83 -8.26
CA ASP A 88 10.57 12.04 -9.21
C ASP A 88 10.96 10.67 -8.63
N GLN A 89 11.31 10.59 -7.34
CA GLN A 89 11.55 9.32 -6.67
C GLN A 89 10.27 8.47 -6.54
N LEU A 90 9.13 9.08 -6.26
CA LEU A 90 7.85 8.37 -6.23
C LEU A 90 7.42 7.87 -7.61
N ALA A 91 7.77 8.57 -8.68
CA ALA A 91 7.52 8.12 -10.06
C ALA A 91 8.28 6.83 -10.43
N LEU A 92 9.38 6.53 -9.72
CA LEU A 92 10.12 5.28 -9.87
C LEU A 92 9.48 4.07 -9.19
N LEU A 93 8.35 4.25 -8.46
CA LEU A 93 7.62 3.15 -7.87
C LEU A 93 7.06 2.23 -8.95
N GLN A 94 7.52 0.98 -8.95
CA GLN A 94 7.09 -0.02 -9.91
C GLN A 94 6.14 -1.02 -9.26
N ASP A 95 5.11 -1.42 -10.01
CA ASP A 95 4.19 -2.49 -9.61
C ASP A 95 4.74 -3.90 -9.88
N LYS A 96 5.93 -4.00 -10.48
CA LYS A 96 6.57 -5.29 -10.79
C LYS A 96 7.03 -5.97 -9.51
N VAL A 97 6.43 -7.10 -9.20
CA VAL A 97 6.78 -7.95 -8.07
C VAL A 97 7.09 -9.34 -8.60
N ALA A 98 8.05 -10.02 -7.98
CA ALA A 98 8.36 -11.40 -8.35
C ALA A 98 7.09 -12.28 -8.37
N PRO A 99 6.90 -13.15 -9.36
CA PRO A 99 5.74 -14.03 -9.41
C PRO A 99 5.72 -14.94 -8.18
N PHE A 100 4.53 -15.30 -7.74
CA PHE A 100 4.36 -16.39 -6.78
C PHE A 100 4.25 -17.74 -7.53
N ASP A 101 4.32 -18.86 -6.79
CA ASP A 101 4.33 -20.19 -7.38
C ASP A 101 3.10 -20.42 -8.29
N GLY A 102 3.36 -20.77 -9.55
CA GLY A 102 2.31 -21.05 -10.53
C GLY A 102 1.46 -22.27 -10.20
N LYS A 103 1.98 -23.23 -9.43
CA LYS A 103 1.18 -24.35 -8.91
C LYS A 103 0.12 -23.87 -7.93
N LEU A 104 0.46 -22.89 -7.08
CA LEU A 104 -0.49 -22.27 -6.16
C LEU A 104 -1.55 -21.45 -6.93
N ALA A 105 -1.16 -20.80 -8.03
CA ALA A 105 -2.11 -20.13 -8.91
C ALA A 105 -3.09 -21.13 -9.53
N LYS A 106 -2.61 -22.27 -10.02
CA LYS A 106 -3.46 -23.35 -10.54
C LYS A 106 -4.46 -23.84 -9.50
N GLN A 107 -4.02 -24.11 -8.28
CA GLN A 107 -4.90 -24.54 -7.17
C GLN A 107 -5.98 -23.49 -6.86
N GLN A 108 -5.65 -22.20 -6.91
CA GLN A 108 -6.64 -21.13 -6.68
C GLN A 108 -7.68 -21.08 -7.80
N ILE A 109 -7.27 -21.29 -9.06
CA ILE A 109 -8.18 -21.35 -10.20
C ILE A 109 -9.13 -22.54 -10.01
N GLU A 110 -8.60 -23.72 -9.72
CA GLU A 110 -9.36 -24.95 -9.50
C GLU A 110 -10.37 -24.78 -8.35
N ALA A 111 -9.95 -24.19 -7.23
CA ALA A 111 -10.83 -23.89 -6.10
C ALA A 111 -11.96 -22.92 -6.49
N ALA A 112 -11.67 -21.90 -7.31
CA ALA A 112 -12.65 -20.94 -7.79
C ALA A 112 -13.62 -21.53 -8.81
N MET A 113 -13.22 -22.60 -9.51
CA MET A 113 -14.00 -23.32 -10.52
C MET A 113 -14.72 -24.56 -9.97
N GLY A 114 -14.98 -24.59 -8.66
CA GLY A 114 -15.71 -25.68 -8.01
C GLY A 114 -14.89 -26.94 -7.73
N GLY A 115 -13.56 -26.82 -7.69
CA GLY A 115 -12.64 -27.94 -7.37
C GLY A 115 -12.34 -28.86 -8.56
N LEU A 116 -12.81 -28.54 -9.75
CA LEU A 116 -12.46 -29.29 -10.96
C LEU A 116 -11.04 -28.93 -11.42
N PRO A 117 -10.31 -29.89 -12.03
CA PRO A 117 -9.00 -29.60 -12.60
C PRO A 117 -9.08 -28.46 -13.63
N VAL A 118 -8.02 -27.66 -13.72
CA VAL A 118 -7.97 -26.53 -14.67
C VAL A 118 -8.19 -27.00 -16.11
N GLU A 119 -7.73 -28.20 -16.42
CA GLU A 119 -7.89 -28.89 -17.72
C GLU A 119 -9.35 -29.21 -18.07
N ALA A 120 -10.28 -29.13 -17.14
CA ALA A 120 -11.71 -29.27 -17.45
C ALA A 120 -12.27 -28.06 -18.21
N TRP A 121 -11.68 -26.89 -18.01
CA TRP A 121 -12.16 -25.60 -18.54
C TRP A 121 -11.26 -25.00 -19.60
N PHE A 122 -9.95 -25.26 -19.48
CA PHE A 122 -8.92 -24.64 -20.30
C PHE A 122 -7.99 -25.70 -20.91
N ASP A 123 -7.60 -25.47 -22.15
CA ASP A 123 -6.46 -26.11 -22.79
C ASP A 123 -5.24 -25.18 -22.69
N ASP A 124 -4.06 -25.74 -22.80
CA ASP A 124 -2.78 -25.02 -22.86
C ASP A 124 -2.58 -24.01 -21.68
N PHE A 125 -3.01 -24.38 -20.47
CA PHE A 125 -2.77 -23.54 -19.30
C PHE A 125 -1.28 -23.46 -18.98
N GLU A 126 -0.72 -22.26 -19.07
CA GLU A 126 0.68 -22.02 -18.74
C GLU A 126 0.87 -21.77 -17.22
N ILE A 127 1.63 -22.65 -16.57
CA ILE A 127 1.98 -22.51 -15.14
C ILE A 127 2.89 -21.29 -14.92
N LYS A 128 3.78 -20.96 -15.89
CA LYS A 128 4.61 -19.79 -15.83
C LYS A 128 3.76 -18.55 -16.13
N PRO A 129 3.71 -17.54 -15.24
CA PRO A 129 2.89 -16.37 -15.48
C PRO A 129 3.44 -15.52 -16.64
N LEU A 130 2.56 -15.00 -17.47
CA LEU A 130 2.85 -14.03 -18.53
C LEU A 130 3.35 -12.70 -17.92
N ALA A 131 2.73 -12.28 -16.83
CA ALA A 131 3.08 -11.07 -16.11
C ALA A 131 2.74 -11.19 -14.62
N SER A 132 3.49 -10.47 -13.77
CA SER A 132 3.25 -10.40 -12.33
C SER A 132 3.23 -8.95 -11.88
N ALA A 133 2.17 -8.60 -11.15
CA ALA A 133 1.97 -7.29 -10.54
C ALA A 133 1.90 -7.39 -9.01
N SER A 134 1.79 -6.26 -8.34
CA SER A 134 1.79 -6.16 -6.87
C SER A 134 0.67 -6.97 -6.20
N ILE A 135 -0.50 -7.08 -6.82
CA ILE A 135 -1.69 -7.75 -6.23
C ILE A 135 -2.11 -9.02 -6.98
N ALA A 136 -1.61 -9.28 -8.18
CA ALA A 136 -2.04 -10.40 -9.00
C ALA A 136 -0.96 -10.81 -9.99
N GLN A 137 -1.06 -12.01 -10.53
CA GLN A 137 -0.34 -12.44 -11.72
C GLN A 137 -1.31 -12.91 -12.80
N VAL A 138 -0.83 -12.97 -14.03
CA VAL A 138 -1.63 -13.28 -15.21
C VAL A 138 -1.03 -14.52 -15.88
N HIS A 139 -1.88 -15.49 -16.16
CA HIS A 139 -1.54 -16.71 -16.90
C HIS A 139 -2.30 -16.75 -18.21
N THR A 140 -1.71 -17.41 -19.21
CA THR A 140 -2.35 -17.67 -20.50
C THR A 140 -3.00 -19.05 -20.50
N ALA A 141 -4.10 -19.17 -21.21
CA ALA A 141 -4.80 -20.43 -21.43
C ALA A 141 -5.69 -20.31 -22.68
N ARG A 142 -6.22 -21.44 -23.14
CA ARG A 142 -7.22 -21.49 -24.20
C ARG A 142 -8.53 -22.04 -23.65
N LEU A 143 -9.63 -21.39 -23.92
CA LEU A 143 -10.95 -21.80 -23.44
C LEU A 143 -11.43 -23.03 -24.23
N LYS A 144 -11.77 -24.12 -23.56
CA LYS A 144 -12.27 -25.34 -24.21
C LYS A 144 -13.57 -25.17 -24.98
N SER A 145 -14.45 -24.28 -24.50
CA SER A 145 -15.77 -24.10 -25.09
C SER A 145 -15.77 -23.54 -26.52
N ASN A 146 -14.75 -22.76 -26.87
CA ASN A 146 -14.71 -22.06 -28.18
C ASN A 146 -13.29 -21.88 -28.74
N GLY A 147 -12.27 -22.46 -28.11
CA GLY A 147 -10.87 -22.40 -28.55
C GLY A 147 -10.21 -21.01 -28.46
N LYS A 148 -10.85 -20.03 -27.84
CA LYS A 148 -10.30 -18.67 -27.73
C LYS A 148 -9.15 -18.62 -26.72
N GLU A 149 -8.10 -17.90 -27.08
CA GLU A 149 -7.04 -17.54 -26.16
C GLU A 149 -7.57 -16.54 -25.13
N VAL A 150 -7.27 -16.81 -23.86
CA VAL A 150 -7.69 -15.99 -22.72
C VAL A 150 -6.53 -15.75 -21.76
N VAL A 151 -6.65 -14.72 -20.96
CA VAL A 151 -5.76 -14.47 -19.84
C VAL A 151 -6.51 -14.63 -18.53
N ILE A 152 -5.93 -15.37 -17.60
CA ILE A 152 -6.52 -15.63 -16.28
C ILE A 152 -5.74 -14.81 -15.27
N LYS A 153 -6.43 -13.86 -14.63
CA LYS A 153 -5.84 -13.03 -13.57
C LYS A 153 -6.07 -13.67 -12.22
N VAL A 154 -5.00 -14.10 -11.57
CA VAL A 154 -5.01 -14.75 -10.26
C VAL A 154 -4.50 -13.78 -9.21
N ILE A 155 -5.33 -13.51 -8.20
CA ILE A 155 -4.97 -12.62 -7.09
C ILE A 155 -3.97 -13.36 -6.19
N ARG A 156 -2.96 -12.64 -5.69
CA ARG A 156 -2.00 -13.22 -4.73
C ARG A 156 -2.69 -13.77 -3.50
N PRO A 157 -2.31 -14.96 -3.03
CA PRO A 157 -2.81 -15.48 -1.78
C PRO A 157 -2.49 -14.49 -0.64
N ASP A 158 -3.36 -14.45 0.37
CA ASP A 158 -3.20 -13.66 1.60
C ASP A 158 -3.06 -12.13 1.43
N ILE A 159 -3.20 -11.60 0.22
CA ILE A 159 -3.09 -10.16 -0.02
C ILE A 159 -4.34 -9.39 0.44
N LEU A 160 -5.52 -10.02 0.34
CA LEU A 160 -6.81 -9.38 0.65
C LEU A 160 -6.92 -8.93 2.12
N PRO A 161 -6.51 -9.71 3.13
CA PRO A 161 -6.49 -9.26 4.51
C PRO A 161 -5.60 -8.03 4.74
N VAL A 162 -4.44 -7.99 4.07
CA VAL A 162 -3.50 -6.86 4.16
C VAL A 162 -4.12 -5.60 3.56
N ILE A 163 -4.68 -5.71 2.34
CA ILE A 163 -5.36 -4.60 1.66
C ILE A 163 -6.53 -4.07 2.53
N LYS A 164 -7.36 -4.97 3.05
CA LYS A 164 -8.49 -4.59 3.91
C LYS A 164 -8.03 -3.87 5.18
N ALA A 165 -6.94 -4.32 5.81
CA ALA A 165 -6.38 -3.68 6.98
C ALA A 165 -5.83 -2.27 6.66
N ASP A 166 -5.07 -2.14 5.57
CA ASP A 166 -4.52 -0.85 5.13
C ASP A 166 -5.63 0.15 4.81
N LEU A 167 -6.64 -0.24 4.03
CA LEU A 167 -7.77 0.63 3.69
C LEU A 167 -8.54 1.09 4.93
N LYS A 168 -8.78 0.19 5.89
CA LYS A 168 -9.43 0.56 7.16
C LYS A 168 -8.59 1.55 7.96
N LEU A 169 -7.27 1.38 8.01
CA LEU A 169 -6.37 2.30 8.70
C LEU A 169 -6.36 3.68 8.03
N ILE A 170 -6.26 3.73 6.70
CA ILE A 170 -6.30 4.97 5.92
C ILE A 170 -7.63 5.71 6.14
N TYR A 171 -8.76 4.98 6.10
CA TYR A 171 -10.07 5.56 6.35
C TYR A 171 -10.19 6.15 7.77
N ARG A 172 -9.73 5.42 8.78
CA ARG A 172 -9.71 5.91 10.18
C ARG A 172 -8.83 7.14 10.34
N CYS A 173 -7.66 7.15 9.70
CA CYS A 173 -6.76 8.29 9.72
C CYS A 173 -7.42 9.54 9.11
N ARG A 174 -8.14 9.38 7.99
CA ARG A 174 -8.93 10.46 7.37
C ARG A 174 -9.99 11.02 8.32
N VAL A 175 -10.70 10.16 9.06
CA VAL A 175 -11.69 10.59 10.05
C VAL A 175 -11.02 11.36 11.18
N CYS A 176 -9.91 10.86 11.73
CA CYS A 176 -9.15 11.56 12.77
C CYS A 176 -8.61 12.90 12.27
N CYS A 177 -8.05 12.98 11.06
CA CYS A 177 -7.56 14.22 10.47
C CYS A 177 -8.70 15.24 10.27
N ARG A 178 -9.89 14.82 9.85
CA ARG A 178 -11.07 15.70 9.76
C ARG A 178 -11.50 16.21 11.12
N MET A 179 -11.55 15.36 12.14
CA MET A 179 -11.88 15.78 13.51
C MET A 179 -10.86 16.80 14.04
N VAL A 180 -9.57 16.57 13.83
CA VAL A 180 -8.51 17.50 14.23
C VAL A 180 -8.61 18.82 13.45
N ALA A 181 -8.87 18.77 12.15
CA ALA A 181 -9.04 19.98 11.32
C ALA A 181 -10.28 20.81 11.74
N VAL A 182 -11.37 20.16 12.12
CA VAL A 182 -12.57 20.84 12.65
C VAL A 182 -12.29 21.49 14.02
N CYS A 183 -11.51 20.82 14.88
CA CYS A 183 -11.11 21.37 16.17
C CYS A 183 -10.03 22.47 16.06
N ALA A 184 -9.27 22.50 14.96
CA ALA A 184 -8.20 23.47 14.70
C ALA A 184 -8.64 24.71 13.93
N GLN A 185 -9.92 24.84 13.58
CA GLN A 185 -10.41 26.11 13.00
C GLN A 185 -10.32 27.20 14.06
N PRO A 186 -9.47 28.21 13.90
CA PRO A 186 -9.49 29.38 14.81
C PRO A 186 -10.83 30.06 14.64
N LYS A 187 -11.44 30.42 15.77
CA LYS A 187 -12.70 31.22 15.87
C LYS A 187 -12.48 32.67 15.40
N TRP A 188 -11.96 32.86 14.19
CA TRP A 188 -11.66 34.19 13.62
C TRP A 188 -12.67 34.63 12.57
N CYS A 189 -13.80 33.96 12.43
CA CYS A 189 -14.82 34.36 11.47
C CYS A 189 -16.11 34.87 12.14
N ALA A 190 -16.00 35.49 13.28
CA ALA A 190 -17.18 36.10 13.93
C ALA A 190 -16.85 37.51 14.48
N SER A 191 -16.37 38.38 13.63
CA SER A 191 -16.41 39.82 13.94
C SER A 191 -16.12 40.66 12.69
N THR A 192 -17.06 40.73 11.77
CA THR A 192 -17.22 41.93 10.92
C THR A 192 -18.66 41.94 10.42
N LYS A 193 -19.53 42.35 11.29
CA LYS A 193 -20.80 42.92 10.87
C LYS A 193 -21.00 44.25 11.61
N ARG A 194 -21.32 45.24 10.82
CA ARG A 194 -21.83 46.58 11.11
C ARG A 194 -20.80 47.71 11.06
N HIS A 195 -20.67 48.32 9.91
CA HIS A 195 -21.23 49.68 9.71
C HIS A 195 -21.53 49.85 8.23
#